data_0bf720eb15de4eb0b18d599480aa007b
#
_entry.id   0bf720eb15de4eb0b18d599480aa007b
#
_cell.length_a   1.000
_cell.length_b   1.000
_cell.length_c   1.000
_cell.angle_alpha   90.00
_cell.angle_beta   90.00
_cell.angle_gamma   90.00
#
_symmetry.space_group_name_H-M   'P 1'
#
loop_
_entity.id
_entity.type
_entity.pdbx_description
1 polymer ?
#
loop_
_entity_poly.entity_id
_entity_poly.type
_entity_poly.pdbx_seq_one_letter_code
_entity_poly.pdbx_strand_id
1 'polypeptide(L)'
;MYHTLKPLKAALIVVSDRIFSGAKSDHAADLAVDMLNGAGIEVVHREIVREEEADFTLALQARLQEGTEIILTLGGTGTRAGNVVPEVTSRQICARLHGLETQVLMKGLDSSPKAGLSRGIIGVTKYGHPTTLIINSAGSRGAVADTLSVVLPLVGDIFREC
;
A
#
# COMPACT_ATOMS: atom_id res chain seq x y z
N MET A 1 26.94 20.38 -8.74
CA MET A 1 25.53 20.37 -9.21
C MET A 1 24.77 19.40 -8.36
N TYR A 2 23.91 19.87 -7.49
CA TYR A 2 23.02 18.99 -6.73
C TYR A 2 21.92 18.55 -7.67
N HIS A 3 21.95 17.28 -8.11
CA HIS A 3 20.79 16.69 -8.76
C HIS A 3 19.69 16.61 -7.72
N THR A 4 18.71 17.49 -7.81
CA THR A 4 17.45 17.34 -7.09
C THR A 4 16.77 16.08 -7.64
N LEU A 5 16.87 14.99 -6.90
CA LEU A 5 16.15 13.76 -7.22
C LEU A 5 14.67 14.13 -7.25
N LYS A 6 13.98 13.77 -8.36
CA LYS A 6 12.53 13.93 -8.42
C LYS A 6 11.90 13.13 -7.29
N PRO A 7 10.89 13.67 -6.59
CA PRO A 7 10.21 12.92 -5.55
C PRO A 7 9.55 11.67 -6.15
N LEU A 8 9.57 10.57 -5.39
CA LEU A 8 8.81 9.38 -5.75
C LEU A 8 7.33 9.72 -5.76
N LYS A 9 6.60 9.07 -6.66
CA LYS A 9 5.15 9.23 -6.80
C LYS A 9 4.43 8.03 -6.23
N ALA A 10 3.36 8.29 -5.48
CA ALA A 10 2.52 7.27 -4.87
C ALA A 10 1.07 7.41 -5.32
N ALA A 11 0.40 6.27 -5.41
CA ALA A 11 -1.04 6.18 -5.58
C ALA A 11 -1.65 5.42 -4.41
N LEU A 12 -2.84 5.83 -3.98
CA LEU A 12 -3.63 5.16 -2.96
C LEU A 12 -4.86 4.52 -3.59
N ILE A 13 -5.10 3.26 -3.26
CA ILE A 13 -6.32 2.54 -3.62
C ILE A 13 -6.98 2.06 -2.33
N VAL A 14 -8.12 2.64 -1.99
CA VAL A 14 -8.92 2.25 -0.84
C VAL A 14 -9.94 1.21 -1.30
N VAL A 15 -9.93 0.05 -0.65
CA VAL A 15 -10.81 -1.08 -0.98
C VAL A 15 -11.82 -1.23 0.15
N SER A 16 -12.99 -0.68 -0.01
CA SER A 16 -14.04 -0.68 1.03
C SER A 16 -15.41 -0.37 0.46
N ASP A 17 -16.35 -1.28 0.60
CA ASP A 17 -17.75 -1.05 0.24
C ASP A 17 -18.38 0.07 1.05
N ARG A 18 -18.06 0.16 2.34
CA ARG A 18 -18.64 1.17 3.24
C ARG A 18 -18.16 2.58 2.93
N ILE A 19 -16.87 2.74 2.60
CA ILE A 19 -16.32 4.04 2.20
C ILE A 19 -16.83 4.39 0.80
N PHE A 20 -16.87 3.44 -0.11
CA PHE A 20 -17.37 3.61 -1.47
C PHE A 20 -18.83 4.12 -1.48
N SER A 21 -19.67 3.56 -0.63
CA SER A 21 -21.07 3.97 -0.52
C SER A 21 -21.30 5.26 0.28
N GLY A 22 -20.27 5.80 0.92
CA GLY A 22 -20.38 6.97 1.80
C GLY A 22 -20.84 6.67 3.22
N ALA A 23 -21.02 5.39 3.58
CA ALA A 23 -21.44 4.97 4.92
C ALA A 23 -20.34 5.14 5.98
N LYS A 24 -19.09 5.28 5.57
CA LYS A 24 -17.95 5.48 6.43
C LYS A 24 -16.99 6.51 5.85
N SER A 25 -16.42 7.37 6.70
CA SER A 25 -15.41 8.36 6.31
C SER A 25 -14.05 7.70 6.07
N ASP A 26 -13.24 8.28 5.17
CA ASP A 26 -11.95 7.75 4.74
C ASP A 26 -10.78 8.42 5.49
N HIS A 27 -10.78 8.33 6.82
CA HIS A 27 -9.75 8.95 7.66
C HIS A 27 -8.39 8.24 7.55
N ALA A 28 -8.38 6.94 7.28
CA ALA A 28 -7.13 6.20 7.14
C ALA A 28 -6.35 6.66 5.90
N ALA A 29 -7.04 6.92 4.78
CA ALA A 29 -6.39 7.46 3.60
C ALA A 29 -5.88 8.90 3.82
N ASP A 30 -6.60 9.73 4.57
CA ASP A 30 -6.12 11.06 4.94
C ASP A 30 -4.80 10.98 5.69
N LEU A 31 -4.69 10.08 6.66
CA LEU A 31 -3.45 9.84 7.39
C LEU A 31 -2.33 9.35 6.45
N ALA A 32 -2.65 8.43 5.55
CA ALA A 32 -1.67 7.91 4.58
C ALA A 32 -1.09 9.02 3.70
N VAL A 33 -1.95 9.91 3.19
CA VAL A 33 -1.51 11.06 2.39
C VAL A 33 -0.58 11.95 3.20
N ASP A 34 -0.93 12.27 4.44
CA ASP A 34 -0.10 13.10 5.30
C ASP A 34 1.27 12.48 5.57
N MET A 35 1.31 11.17 5.86
CA MET A 35 2.57 10.47 6.13
C MET A 35 3.45 10.37 4.89
N LEU A 36 2.88 10.07 3.72
CA LEU A 36 3.61 10.00 2.45
C LEU A 36 4.19 11.38 2.08
N ASN A 37 3.37 12.43 2.14
CA ASN A 37 3.82 13.79 1.87
C ASN A 37 4.91 14.23 2.86
N GLY A 38 4.77 13.88 4.13
CA GLY A 38 5.75 14.17 5.16
C GLY A 38 7.09 13.47 4.93
N ALA A 39 7.11 12.36 4.20
CA ALA A 39 8.32 11.64 3.80
C ALA A 39 8.89 12.12 2.45
N GLY A 40 8.33 13.17 1.86
CA GLY A 40 8.76 13.70 0.56
C GLY A 40 8.25 12.91 -0.64
N ILE A 41 7.23 12.08 -0.47
CA ILE A 41 6.62 11.28 -1.53
C ILE A 41 5.35 12.01 -2.00
N GLU A 42 5.26 12.25 -3.31
CA GLU A 42 4.13 12.95 -3.91
C GLU A 42 2.97 11.99 -4.16
N VAL A 43 1.83 12.22 -3.53
CA VAL A 43 0.61 11.46 -3.78
C VAL A 43 -0.09 12.03 -5.01
N VAL A 44 -0.04 11.31 -6.12
CA VAL A 44 -0.56 11.76 -7.43
C VAL A 44 -1.94 11.20 -7.74
N HIS A 45 -2.41 10.19 -7.01
CA HIS A 45 -3.69 9.57 -7.24
C HIS A 45 -4.25 8.97 -5.96
N ARG A 46 -5.56 9.10 -5.78
CA ARG A 46 -6.31 8.52 -4.66
C ARG A 46 -7.68 8.11 -5.18
N GLU A 47 -8.05 6.85 -5.01
CA GLU A 47 -9.34 6.34 -5.41
C GLU A 47 -9.90 5.35 -4.40
N ILE A 48 -11.21 5.17 -4.45
CA ILE A 48 -11.95 4.21 -3.61
C ILE A 48 -12.63 3.23 -4.56
N VAL A 49 -12.45 1.94 -4.31
CA VAL A 49 -13.09 0.87 -5.07
C VAL A 49 -13.86 -0.06 -4.14
N ARG A 50 -14.81 -0.77 -4.71
CA ARG A 50 -15.58 -1.79 -3.98
C ARG A 50 -14.71 -3.02 -3.68
N GLU A 51 -15.11 -3.80 -2.70
CA GLU A 51 -14.48 -5.08 -2.34
C GLU A 51 -14.82 -6.17 -3.37
N GLU A 52 -14.46 -5.90 -4.62
CA GLU A 52 -14.70 -6.73 -5.79
C GLU A 52 -13.37 -6.98 -6.51
N GLU A 53 -13.08 -8.24 -6.86
CA GLU A 53 -11.81 -8.58 -7.51
C GLU A 53 -11.59 -7.79 -8.80
N ALA A 54 -12.63 -7.69 -9.64
CA ALA A 54 -12.53 -6.96 -10.91
C ALA A 54 -12.23 -5.48 -10.72
N ASP A 55 -12.90 -4.83 -9.78
CA ASP A 55 -12.73 -3.39 -9.51
C ASP A 55 -11.31 -3.11 -9.00
N PHE A 56 -10.82 -3.89 -8.07
CA PHE A 56 -9.47 -3.73 -7.54
C PHE A 56 -8.41 -4.05 -8.58
N THR A 57 -8.59 -5.11 -9.36
CA THR A 57 -7.66 -5.49 -10.43
C THR A 57 -7.50 -4.37 -11.45
N LEU A 58 -8.60 -3.78 -11.91
CA LEU A 58 -8.57 -2.66 -12.87
C LEU A 58 -7.85 -1.44 -12.29
N ALA A 59 -8.14 -1.08 -11.04
CA ALA A 59 -7.49 0.05 -10.37
C ALA A 59 -5.97 -0.17 -10.23
N LEU A 60 -5.57 -1.35 -9.79
CA LEU A 60 -4.15 -1.70 -9.63
C LEU A 60 -3.42 -1.68 -10.97
N GLN A 61 -3.98 -2.32 -12.00
CA GLN A 61 -3.38 -2.36 -13.33
C GLN A 61 -3.23 -0.97 -13.94
N ALA A 62 -4.21 -0.09 -13.76
CA ALA A 62 -4.13 1.29 -14.25
C ALA A 62 -2.94 2.04 -13.64
N ARG A 63 -2.72 1.89 -12.33
CA ARG A 63 -1.59 2.54 -11.64
C ARG A 63 -0.25 1.93 -12.06
N LEU A 64 -0.20 0.61 -12.26
CA LEU A 64 0.99 -0.06 -12.74
C LEU A 64 1.38 0.39 -14.16
N GLN A 65 0.40 0.55 -15.05
CA GLN A 65 0.64 1.01 -16.43
C GLN A 65 1.16 2.45 -16.49
N GLU A 66 0.78 3.28 -15.54
CA GLU A 66 1.28 4.66 -15.42
C GLU A 66 2.72 4.74 -14.91
N GLY A 67 3.28 3.64 -14.44
CA GLY A 67 4.64 3.60 -13.89
C GLY A 67 4.75 4.25 -12.50
N THR A 68 3.67 4.29 -11.73
CA THR A 68 3.69 4.78 -10.34
C THR A 68 4.67 3.95 -9.51
N GLU A 69 5.58 4.60 -8.79
CA GLU A 69 6.64 3.91 -8.05
C GLU A 69 6.11 3.22 -6.79
N ILE A 70 5.14 3.83 -6.09
CA ILE A 70 4.56 3.28 -4.86
C ILE A 70 3.05 3.19 -5.00
N ILE A 71 2.50 2.01 -4.78
CA ILE A 71 1.06 1.81 -4.71
C ILE A 71 0.73 1.30 -3.31
N LEU A 72 0.01 2.11 -2.54
CA LEU A 72 -0.50 1.74 -1.22
C LEU A 72 -1.97 1.39 -1.33
N THR A 73 -2.32 0.18 -0.92
CA THR A 73 -3.72 -0.25 -0.83
C THR A 73 -4.17 -0.32 0.62
N LEU A 74 -5.38 0.12 0.89
CA LEU A 74 -5.97 0.14 2.22
C LEU A 74 -7.27 -0.68 2.22
N GLY A 75 -7.30 -1.72 3.04
CA GLY A 75 -8.47 -2.61 3.15
C GLY A 75 -8.38 -3.86 2.27
N GLY A 76 -9.37 -4.71 2.39
CA GLY A 76 -9.45 -5.95 1.61
C GLY A 76 -8.42 -7.02 1.95
N THR A 77 -7.79 -6.96 3.12
CA THR A 77 -6.70 -7.87 3.52
C THR A 77 -7.12 -8.93 4.54
N GLY A 78 -8.37 -8.99 4.92
CA GLY A 78 -8.88 -9.94 5.91
C GLY A 78 -9.27 -11.29 5.33
N THR A 79 -10.17 -11.98 6.03
CA THR A 79 -10.59 -13.36 5.69
C THR A 79 -12.04 -13.44 5.23
N ARG A 80 -12.73 -12.31 5.06
CA ARG A 80 -14.10 -12.29 4.54
C ARG A 80 -14.12 -12.52 3.04
N ALA A 81 -15.26 -13.04 2.54
CA ALA A 81 -15.49 -13.09 1.10
C ALA A 81 -15.37 -11.69 0.50
N GLY A 82 -14.67 -11.56 -0.63
CA GLY A 82 -14.35 -10.27 -1.24
C GLY A 82 -13.02 -9.65 -0.78
N ASN A 83 -12.37 -10.18 0.27
CA ASN A 83 -11.04 -9.75 0.69
C ASN A 83 -9.96 -10.45 -0.15
N VAL A 84 -9.76 -9.97 -1.37
CA VAL A 84 -8.88 -10.58 -2.39
C VAL A 84 -7.67 -9.72 -2.75
N VAL A 85 -7.44 -8.65 -2.03
CA VAL A 85 -6.32 -7.73 -2.31
C VAL A 85 -4.97 -8.43 -2.31
N PRO A 86 -4.64 -9.30 -1.33
CA PRO A 86 -3.37 -10.01 -1.35
C PRO A 86 -3.21 -10.94 -2.56
N GLU A 87 -4.27 -11.64 -2.96
CA GLU A 87 -4.25 -12.56 -4.10
C GLU A 87 -4.01 -11.83 -5.41
N VAL A 88 -4.69 -10.71 -5.64
CA VAL A 88 -4.48 -9.88 -6.84
C VAL A 88 -3.09 -9.28 -6.84
N THR A 89 -2.63 -8.75 -5.70
CA THR A 89 -1.28 -8.19 -5.56
C THR A 89 -0.21 -9.24 -5.86
N SER A 90 -0.38 -10.47 -5.35
CA SER A 90 0.61 -11.54 -5.53
C SER A 90 0.87 -11.88 -6.99
N ARG A 91 -0.10 -11.66 -7.87
CA ARG A 91 0.03 -11.89 -9.33
C ARG A 91 0.87 -10.82 -10.03
N GLN A 92 1.07 -9.68 -9.39
CA GLN A 92 1.75 -8.51 -9.98
C GLN A 92 3.20 -8.36 -9.53
N ILE A 93 3.59 -9.00 -8.45
CA ILE A 93 4.94 -8.88 -7.87
C ILE A 93 5.83 -10.04 -8.30
N CYS A 94 7.12 -9.77 -8.47
CA CYS A 94 8.13 -10.81 -8.70
C CYS A 94 8.90 -11.16 -7.42
N ALA A 95 8.93 -10.26 -6.44
CA ALA A 95 9.59 -10.48 -5.17
C ALA A 95 8.74 -9.94 -4.02
N ARG A 96 8.51 -10.79 -3.05
CA ARG A 96 7.78 -10.47 -1.83
C ARG A 96 8.77 -10.12 -0.72
N LEU A 97 8.52 -9.01 -0.03
CA LEU A 97 9.39 -8.53 1.05
C LEU A 97 8.85 -9.01 2.41
N HIS A 98 9.00 -10.31 2.65
CA HIS A 98 8.49 -10.97 3.87
C HIS A 98 8.99 -10.33 5.16
N GLY A 99 10.23 -9.83 5.19
CA GLY A 99 10.79 -9.16 6.37
C GLY A 99 10.04 -7.89 6.73
N LEU A 100 9.61 -7.11 5.75
CA LEU A 100 8.79 -5.92 6.00
C LEU A 100 7.40 -6.29 6.48
N GLU A 101 6.78 -7.31 5.89
CA GLU A 101 5.48 -7.82 6.34
C GLU A 101 5.55 -8.27 7.80
N THR A 102 6.61 -8.97 8.17
CA THR A 102 6.85 -9.41 9.57
C THR A 102 6.99 -8.23 10.52
N GLN A 103 7.74 -7.19 10.14
CA GLN A 103 7.89 -5.99 10.96
C GLN A 103 6.57 -5.26 11.16
N VAL A 104 5.75 -5.15 10.12
CA VAL A 104 4.40 -4.56 10.20
C VAL A 104 3.53 -5.36 11.16
N LEU A 105 3.53 -6.69 11.04
CA LEU A 105 2.79 -7.56 11.94
C LEU A 105 3.22 -7.37 13.40
N MET A 106 4.51 -7.40 13.67
CA MET A 106 5.05 -7.25 15.02
C MET A 106 4.65 -5.91 15.63
N LYS A 107 4.72 -4.84 14.84
CA LYS A 107 4.29 -3.52 15.29
C LYS A 107 2.80 -3.46 15.58
N GLY A 108 1.98 -4.03 14.72
CA GLY A 108 0.53 -4.09 14.92
C GLY A 108 0.11 -4.89 16.14
N LEU A 109 0.83 -5.97 16.46
CA LEU A 109 0.57 -6.82 17.62
C LEU A 109 0.79 -6.09 18.95
N ASP A 110 1.59 -5.03 18.99
CA ASP A 110 1.74 -4.20 20.18
C ASP A 110 0.42 -3.49 20.57
N SER A 111 -0.44 -3.24 19.59
CA SER A 111 -1.73 -2.54 19.79
C SER A 111 -2.93 -3.46 19.80
N SER A 112 -2.92 -4.55 19.01
CA SER A 112 -4.06 -5.45 18.87
C SER A 112 -3.66 -6.82 18.34
N PRO A 113 -4.18 -7.92 18.93
CA PRO A 113 -3.98 -9.26 18.37
C PRO A 113 -4.64 -9.44 16.99
N LYS A 114 -5.59 -8.58 16.62
CA LYS A 114 -6.24 -8.61 15.30
C LYS A 114 -5.29 -8.32 14.15
N ALA A 115 -4.12 -7.72 14.42
CA ALA A 115 -3.09 -7.54 13.41
C ALA A 115 -2.69 -8.86 12.74
N GLY A 116 -2.76 -9.98 13.48
CA GLY A 116 -2.49 -11.32 12.94
C GLY A 116 -3.50 -11.83 11.92
N LEU A 117 -4.65 -11.16 11.75
CA LEU A 117 -5.66 -11.53 10.76
C LEU A 117 -5.45 -10.85 9.41
N SER A 118 -4.57 -9.87 9.32
CA SER A 118 -4.23 -9.24 8.05
C SER A 118 -3.29 -10.14 7.24
N ARG A 119 -3.61 -10.29 5.96
CA ARG A 119 -2.83 -11.08 5.00
C ARG A 119 -2.13 -10.18 3.99
N GLY A 120 -1.95 -8.90 4.32
CA GLY A 120 -1.36 -7.90 3.45
C GLY A 120 0.04 -8.28 2.96
N ILE A 121 0.30 -8.00 1.68
CA ILE A 121 1.55 -8.29 1.00
C ILE A 121 2.31 -6.99 0.77
N ILE A 122 3.64 -7.06 0.87
CA ILE A 122 4.55 -6.00 0.45
C ILE A 122 5.53 -6.61 -0.53
N GLY A 123 5.64 -6.03 -1.72
CA GLY A 123 6.52 -6.58 -2.74
C GLY A 123 6.80 -5.61 -3.89
N VAL A 124 7.76 -5.99 -4.72
CA VAL A 124 8.17 -5.23 -5.91
C VAL A 124 7.80 -5.99 -7.18
N THR A 125 7.43 -5.24 -8.21
CA THR A 125 6.97 -5.82 -9.49
C THR A 125 8.10 -6.32 -10.36
N LYS A 126 9.30 -5.79 -10.19
CA LYS A 126 10.51 -6.18 -10.94
C LYS A 126 11.73 -6.10 -10.05
N TYR A 127 12.74 -6.87 -10.37
CA TYR A 127 14.09 -6.66 -9.86
C TYR A 127 14.73 -5.48 -10.60
N GLY A 128 15.46 -4.64 -9.87
CA GLY A 128 16.06 -3.45 -10.44
C GLY A 128 15.05 -2.33 -10.72
N HIS A 129 15.44 -1.38 -11.55
CA HIS A 129 14.61 -0.20 -11.88
C HIS A 129 14.36 -0.11 -13.37
N PRO A 130 13.18 0.40 -13.79
CA PRO A 130 12.07 0.86 -12.96
C PRO A 130 11.30 -0.31 -12.31
N THR A 131 10.80 -0.09 -11.12
CA THR A 131 9.95 -1.05 -10.39
C THR A 131 8.84 -0.32 -9.66
N THR A 132 7.80 -1.04 -9.28
CA THR A 132 6.74 -0.54 -8.40
C THR A 132 6.77 -1.32 -7.09
N LEU A 133 6.79 -0.60 -5.97
CA LEU A 133 6.56 -1.15 -4.64
C LEU A 133 5.06 -1.14 -4.36
N ILE A 134 4.47 -2.32 -4.16
CA ILE A 134 3.07 -2.46 -3.76
C ILE A 134 3.03 -2.78 -2.28
N ILE A 135 2.25 -2.01 -1.53
CA ILE A 135 2.10 -2.15 -0.08
C ILE A 135 0.62 -2.34 0.22
N ASN A 136 0.24 -3.51 0.72
CA ASN A 136 -1.11 -3.73 1.25
C ASN A 136 -1.14 -3.40 2.74
N SER A 137 -2.04 -2.51 3.14
CA SER A 137 -2.34 -2.22 4.53
C SER A 137 -3.78 -2.65 4.86
N ALA A 138 -4.01 -3.09 6.08
CA ALA A 138 -5.38 -3.15 6.59
C ALA A 138 -5.98 -1.73 6.64
N GLY A 139 -7.30 -1.62 6.63
CA GLY A 139 -7.99 -0.36 6.38
C GLY A 139 -8.12 0.59 7.58
N SER A 140 -7.63 0.24 8.76
CA SER A 140 -7.72 1.12 9.94
C SER A 140 -6.59 2.16 9.97
N ARG A 141 -6.82 3.29 10.65
CA ARG A 141 -5.79 4.31 10.85
C ARG A 141 -4.55 3.74 11.55
N GLY A 142 -4.75 2.91 12.56
CA GLY A 142 -3.63 2.26 13.28
C GLY A 142 -2.81 1.37 12.38
N ALA A 143 -3.46 0.58 11.53
CA ALA A 143 -2.76 -0.29 10.58
C ALA A 143 -1.96 0.51 9.55
N VAL A 144 -2.52 1.60 9.03
CA VAL A 144 -1.83 2.51 8.11
C VAL A 144 -0.61 3.14 8.77
N ALA A 145 -0.78 3.66 9.99
CA ALA A 145 0.32 4.25 10.75
C ALA A 145 1.46 3.23 10.98
N ASP A 146 1.12 2.03 11.40
CA ASP A 146 2.10 0.95 11.63
C ASP A 146 2.82 0.56 10.34
N THR A 147 2.07 0.34 9.27
CA THR A 147 2.62 -0.05 7.96
C THR A 147 3.59 1.00 7.43
N LEU A 148 3.17 2.24 7.38
CA LEU A 148 4.00 3.32 6.83
C LEU A 148 5.18 3.66 7.73
N SER A 149 5.05 3.57 9.05
CA SER A 149 6.18 3.81 9.95
C SER A 149 7.30 2.76 9.80
N VAL A 150 6.96 1.54 9.37
CA VAL A 150 7.93 0.50 9.05
C VAL A 150 8.54 0.72 7.67
N VAL A 151 7.72 0.97 6.65
CA VAL A 151 8.15 0.97 5.25
C VAL A 151 8.83 2.27 4.84
N LEU A 152 8.31 3.43 5.25
CA LEU A 152 8.82 4.74 4.78
C LEU A 152 10.30 4.95 5.03
N PRO A 153 10.89 4.59 6.19
CA PRO A 153 12.33 4.73 6.40
C PRO A 153 13.20 3.93 5.43
N LEU A 154 12.64 2.88 4.80
CA LEU A 154 13.35 1.95 3.93
C LEU A 154 13.09 2.17 2.44
N VAL A 155 12.15 3.05 2.08
CA VAL A 155 11.81 3.34 0.69
C VAL A 155 13.04 3.81 -0.10
N GLY A 156 13.88 4.65 0.49
CA GLY A 156 15.12 5.09 -0.14
C GLY A 156 16.05 3.94 -0.51
N ASP A 157 16.13 2.92 0.33
CA ASP A 157 16.97 1.74 0.05
C ASP A 157 16.40 0.86 -1.06
N ILE A 158 15.08 0.86 -1.23
CA ILE A 158 14.41 0.11 -2.31
C ILE A 158 14.64 0.78 -3.67
N PHE A 159 14.61 2.11 -3.72
CA PHE A 159 14.65 2.88 -4.97
C PHE A 159 16.01 3.51 -5.29
N ARG A 160 17.03 3.27 -4.49
CA ARG A 160 18.40 3.68 -4.84
C ARG A 160 18.96 2.73 -5.90
N GLU A 161 19.53 3.34 -6.94
CA GLU A 161 20.44 2.61 -7.83
C GLU A 161 21.78 2.43 -7.08
N CYS A 162 22.23 1.20 -7.01
CA CYS A 162 23.57 0.88 -6.50
C CYS A 162 24.64 1.23 -7.56
#